data_fdaad4ae34c05ad12af6989d51f24b0c
#
_entry.id   fdaad4ae34c05ad12af6989d51f24b0c
#
_cell.length_a   1.000
_cell.length_b   1.000
_cell.length_c   1.000
_cell.angle_alpha   90.00
_cell.angle_beta   90.00
_cell.angle_gamma   90.00
#
_symmetry.space_group_name_H-M   'P 1'
#
loop_
_entity.id
_entity.type
_entity.pdbx_description
1 polymer ?
#
loop_
_entity_poly.entity_id
_entity_poly.type
_entity_poly.pdbx_seq_one_letter_code
_entity_poly.pdbx_strand_id
1 'polypeptide(L)'
;VKSTEKEGKFTLYADSAGLTSDSATVATVSGKKENRHFVAFAPVKATTDVTTNPELPQTVTAIYSDGSVEEKTVTWDVPADLLTSAGEKKVSGRVEGLETRAEALVKVIALDRWLPKVATVPVGTTAADLDKTVTAVLTDGSLIDTDVVSWTLKDPAALTKEGGRTEATGKLVDDGHEVTATFIASSKETTSSITGLTVGDKAL
;
A
#
# COMPACT_ATOMS: atom_id res chain seq x y z
N VAL A 1 -10.78 43.93 5.67
CA VAL A 1 -11.77 43.90 6.76
C VAL A 1 -11.85 42.46 7.27
N LYS A 2 -11.57 42.24 8.57
CA LYS A 2 -11.81 40.93 9.22
C LYS A 2 -13.24 40.91 9.73
N SER A 3 -14.02 39.90 9.34
CA SER A 3 -15.34 39.66 9.94
C SER A 3 -15.14 39.21 11.39
N THR A 4 -15.93 39.78 12.29
CA THR A 4 -16.05 39.27 13.69
C THR A 4 -17.36 38.50 13.75
N GLU A 5 -17.46 37.51 14.67
CA GLU A 5 -18.65 36.69 14.86
C GLU A 5 -19.89 37.46 15.40
N LYS A 6 -19.81 38.78 15.50
CA LYS A 6 -20.91 39.60 15.98
C LYS A 6 -21.72 40.15 14.83
N GLU A 7 -23.05 40.08 14.97
CA GLU A 7 -23.97 40.78 14.08
C GLU A 7 -23.68 42.30 14.09
N GLY A 8 -23.73 42.90 12.93
CA GLY A 8 -23.48 44.32 12.80
C GLY A 8 -23.79 44.82 11.40
N LYS A 9 -23.82 46.13 11.30
CA LYS A 9 -23.91 46.81 10.02
C LYS A 9 -22.76 47.81 9.92
N PHE A 10 -22.13 47.88 8.79
CA PHE A 10 -21.20 48.96 8.48
C PHE A 10 -21.53 49.54 7.11
N THR A 11 -21.34 50.84 6.99
CA THR A 11 -21.58 51.55 5.73
C THR A 11 -20.24 52.02 5.18
N LEU A 12 -20.00 51.68 3.95
CA LEU A 12 -18.87 52.17 3.16
C LEU A 12 -19.34 53.42 2.43
N TYR A 13 -18.62 54.51 2.58
CA TYR A 13 -18.84 55.77 1.85
C TYR A 13 -17.72 55.92 0.82
N ALA A 14 -18.10 56.30 -0.40
CA ALA A 14 -17.16 56.66 -1.45
C ALA A 14 -17.34 58.11 -1.79
N ASP A 15 -16.34 58.92 -1.47
CA ASP A 15 -16.31 60.35 -1.78
C ASP A 15 -15.14 60.66 -2.72
N SER A 16 -15.39 61.46 -3.73
CA SER A 16 -14.35 61.98 -4.63
C SER A 16 -14.69 63.38 -5.06
N ALA A 17 -13.71 64.26 -5.13
CA ALA A 17 -13.90 65.64 -5.55
C ALA A 17 -14.44 65.68 -6.98
N GLY A 18 -15.64 66.35 -7.17
CA GLY A 18 -16.28 66.44 -8.43
C GLY A 18 -17.21 65.35 -8.89
N LEU A 19 -17.41 64.30 -8.01
CA LEU A 19 -18.36 63.21 -8.23
C LEU A 19 -19.43 63.21 -7.13
N THR A 20 -20.58 62.59 -7.41
CA THR A 20 -21.63 62.38 -6.41
C THR A 20 -21.19 61.28 -5.47
N SER A 21 -21.22 61.56 -4.17
CA SER A 21 -20.92 60.55 -3.13
C SER A 21 -21.94 59.42 -3.14
N ASP A 22 -21.49 58.21 -2.96
CA ASP A 22 -22.32 57.00 -2.85
C ASP A 22 -21.97 56.18 -1.59
N SER A 23 -22.90 55.41 -1.11
CA SER A 23 -22.69 54.54 0.05
C SER A 23 -23.34 53.17 -0.09
N ALA A 24 -22.64 52.14 0.37
CA ALA A 24 -23.15 50.78 0.43
C ALA A 24 -23.15 50.27 1.88
N THR A 25 -24.29 49.80 2.33
CA THR A 25 -24.39 49.18 3.68
C THR A 25 -24.28 47.67 3.56
N VAL A 26 -23.31 47.10 4.29
CA VAL A 26 -23.12 45.66 4.44
C VAL A 26 -23.61 45.28 5.82
N ALA A 27 -24.56 44.34 5.88
CA ALA A 27 -25.02 43.74 7.14
C ALA A 27 -24.38 42.37 7.31
N THR A 28 -23.77 42.17 8.47
CA THR A 28 -23.42 40.84 8.91
C THR A 28 -24.60 40.27 9.70
N VAL A 29 -25.23 39.25 9.17
CA VAL A 29 -26.25 38.46 9.91
C VAL A 29 -25.55 37.31 10.62
N SER A 30 -25.97 37.04 11.85
CA SER A 30 -25.60 35.73 12.42
C SER A 30 -26.26 34.68 11.55
N GLY A 31 -25.45 33.89 10.88
CA GLY A 31 -25.95 32.64 10.37
C GLY A 31 -26.57 31.93 11.58
N LYS A 32 -27.86 31.53 11.51
CA LYS A 32 -28.35 30.53 12.43
C LYS A 32 -27.28 29.46 12.46
N LYS A 33 -26.63 29.25 13.62
CA LYS A 33 -25.86 28.01 13.82
C LYS A 33 -26.86 26.91 13.56
N GLU A 34 -26.85 26.33 12.36
CA GLU A 34 -27.51 25.05 12.16
C GLU A 34 -26.96 24.17 13.26
N ASN A 35 -27.84 23.46 13.96
CA ASN A 35 -27.42 22.58 15.04
C ASN A 35 -26.33 21.68 14.47
N ARG A 36 -25.10 21.96 14.87
CA ARG A 36 -23.93 21.19 14.46
C ARG A 36 -24.22 19.72 14.68
N HIS A 37 -24.20 18.92 13.66
CA HIS A 37 -24.42 17.49 13.75
C HIS A 37 -23.30 16.75 13.01
N PHE A 38 -23.05 15.53 13.45
CA PHE A 38 -22.08 14.65 12.81
C PHE A 38 -22.54 14.29 11.40
N VAL A 39 -21.60 14.32 10.44
CA VAL A 39 -21.85 14.01 9.03
C VAL A 39 -21.17 12.70 8.65
N ALA A 40 -19.85 12.59 8.87
CA ALA A 40 -19.06 11.44 8.45
C ALA A 40 -17.73 11.35 9.22
N PHE A 41 -17.08 10.20 9.13
CA PHE A 41 -15.66 10.06 9.45
C PHE A 41 -14.80 10.20 8.21
N ALA A 42 -13.60 10.73 8.37
CA ALA A 42 -12.57 10.61 7.35
C ALA A 42 -12.23 9.12 7.10
N PRO A 43 -11.94 8.73 5.84
CA PRO A 43 -11.62 7.34 5.54
C PRO A 43 -10.36 6.86 6.27
N VAL A 44 -10.46 5.68 6.90
CA VAL A 44 -9.32 4.99 7.51
C VAL A 44 -8.94 3.80 6.64
N LYS A 45 -7.66 3.70 6.29
CA LYS A 45 -7.12 2.59 5.51
C LYS A 45 -5.88 2.04 6.20
N ALA A 46 -5.74 0.73 6.19
CA ALA A 46 -4.56 0.03 6.67
C ALA A 46 -4.21 -1.13 5.74
N THR A 47 -2.95 -1.55 5.76
CA THR A 47 -2.49 -2.72 5.03
C THR A 47 -1.74 -3.60 6.01
N THR A 48 -1.95 -4.90 5.93
CA THR A 48 -1.29 -5.91 6.75
C THR A 48 -1.14 -7.22 5.97
N ASP A 49 -0.40 -8.16 6.50
CA ASP A 49 -0.33 -9.53 6.00
C ASP A 49 -1.21 -10.48 6.82
N VAL A 50 -1.28 -11.74 6.40
CA VAL A 50 -2.08 -12.78 7.07
C VAL A 50 -1.51 -13.22 8.43
N THR A 51 -0.36 -12.71 8.85
CA THR A 51 0.31 -13.08 10.11
C THR A 51 0.33 -11.96 11.13
N THR A 52 0.16 -10.72 10.70
CA THR A 52 0.33 -9.52 11.52
C THR A 52 -0.99 -8.78 11.69
N ASN A 53 -1.35 -8.43 12.93
CA ASN A 53 -2.51 -7.58 13.15
C ASN A 53 -2.32 -6.19 12.52
N PRO A 54 -3.38 -5.62 11.89
CA PRO A 54 -3.28 -4.30 11.29
C PRO A 54 -3.05 -3.22 12.34
N GLU A 55 -2.16 -2.29 12.04
CA GLU A 55 -1.99 -1.07 12.83
C GLU A 55 -3.11 -0.09 12.48
N LEU A 56 -4.12 -0.01 13.33
CA LEU A 56 -5.22 0.92 13.20
C LEU A 56 -5.02 2.13 14.11
N PRO A 57 -5.38 3.35 13.66
CA PRO A 57 -5.21 4.56 14.47
C PRO A 57 -6.09 4.52 15.73
N GLN A 58 -5.64 5.14 16.80
CA GLN A 58 -6.39 5.26 18.05
C GLN A 58 -7.45 6.36 18.00
N THR A 59 -7.38 7.24 17.01
CA THR A 59 -8.35 8.31 16.77
C THR A 59 -8.85 8.31 15.34
N VAL A 60 -10.04 8.86 15.14
CA VAL A 60 -10.64 9.10 13.82
C VAL A 60 -11.10 10.55 13.73
N THR A 61 -10.98 11.13 12.54
CA THR A 61 -11.44 12.49 12.28
C THR A 61 -12.94 12.49 12.00
N ALA A 62 -13.73 13.06 12.91
CA ALA A 62 -15.16 13.30 12.72
C ALA A 62 -15.40 14.64 12.01
N ILE A 63 -16.21 14.61 10.97
CA ILE A 63 -16.59 15.78 10.14
C ILE A 63 -18.01 16.19 10.50
N TYR A 64 -18.24 17.48 10.71
CA TYR A 64 -19.52 18.03 11.09
C TYR A 64 -20.14 18.93 10.02
N SER A 65 -21.44 19.17 10.12
CA SER A 65 -22.23 19.93 9.14
C SER A 65 -21.79 21.39 8.96
N ASP A 66 -21.10 21.96 9.95
CA ASP A 66 -20.54 23.29 9.89
C ASP A 66 -19.13 23.34 9.26
N GLY A 67 -18.65 22.20 8.72
CA GLY A 67 -17.32 22.04 8.15
C GLY A 67 -16.20 21.89 9.18
N SER A 68 -16.52 21.91 10.47
CA SER A 68 -15.52 21.63 11.50
C SER A 68 -15.16 20.15 11.57
N VAL A 69 -13.95 19.86 12.06
CA VAL A 69 -13.44 18.51 12.26
C VAL A 69 -12.98 18.33 13.69
N GLU A 70 -13.11 17.13 14.23
CA GLU A 70 -12.63 16.76 15.56
C GLU A 70 -11.99 15.38 15.53
N GLU A 71 -10.87 15.23 16.24
CA GLU A 71 -10.30 13.92 16.52
C GLU A 71 -11.08 13.26 17.67
N LYS A 72 -11.55 12.04 17.43
CA LYS A 72 -12.31 11.24 18.39
C LYS A 72 -11.59 9.93 18.64
N THR A 73 -11.52 9.52 19.89
CA THR A 73 -10.99 8.22 20.28
C THR A 73 -11.85 7.11 19.69
N VAL A 74 -11.22 6.09 19.14
CA VAL A 74 -11.88 4.94 18.56
C VAL A 74 -11.34 3.64 19.16
N THR A 75 -12.24 2.70 19.42
CA THR A 75 -11.91 1.32 19.78
C THR A 75 -12.36 0.41 18.65
N TRP A 76 -11.40 -0.23 17.98
CA TRP A 76 -11.67 -1.11 16.85
C TRP A 76 -12.10 -2.50 17.30
N ASP A 77 -13.17 -3.02 16.70
CA ASP A 77 -13.65 -4.39 16.88
C ASP A 77 -13.02 -5.26 15.79
N VAL A 78 -11.75 -5.65 15.93
CA VAL A 78 -11.02 -6.45 14.95
C VAL A 78 -11.58 -7.88 14.93
N PRO A 79 -12.15 -8.37 13.81
CA PRO A 79 -12.68 -9.73 13.74
C PRO A 79 -11.58 -10.77 13.87
N ALA A 80 -11.84 -11.88 14.56
CA ALA A 80 -10.87 -12.96 14.75
C ALA A 80 -10.46 -13.64 13.43
N ASP A 81 -11.31 -13.56 12.41
CA ASP A 81 -11.09 -14.11 11.08
C ASP A 81 -10.51 -13.10 10.07
N LEU A 82 -10.13 -11.91 10.54
CA LEU A 82 -9.58 -10.85 9.68
C LEU A 82 -8.42 -11.35 8.83
N LEU A 83 -7.50 -12.10 9.43
CA LEU A 83 -6.25 -12.55 8.82
C LEU A 83 -6.34 -13.93 8.14
N THR A 84 -7.53 -14.55 8.11
CA THR A 84 -7.67 -15.91 7.55
C THR A 84 -7.54 -15.98 6.03
N SER A 85 -7.69 -14.86 5.34
CA SER A 85 -7.56 -14.78 3.88
C SER A 85 -7.20 -13.37 3.44
N ALA A 86 -6.48 -13.29 2.32
CA ALA A 86 -6.16 -12.02 1.67
C ALA A 86 -7.43 -11.32 1.12
N GLY A 87 -7.31 -10.01 0.91
CA GLY A 87 -8.35 -9.17 0.33
C GLY A 87 -8.67 -7.94 1.16
N GLU A 88 -9.60 -7.14 0.66
CA GLU A 88 -10.09 -5.97 1.39
C GLU A 88 -11.18 -6.37 2.38
N LYS A 89 -11.01 -5.99 3.62
CA LYS A 89 -11.93 -6.29 4.73
C LYS A 89 -12.28 -5.02 5.50
N LYS A 90 -13.49 -4.97 6.03
CA LYS A 90 -13.96 -3.85 6.85
C LYS A 90 -13.81 -4.17 8.32
N VAL A 91 -13.24 -3.25 9.06
CA VAL A 91 -13.16 -3.30 10.52
C VAL A 91 -13.99 -2.14 11.08
N SER A 92 -14.93 -2.47 11.96
CA SER A 92 -15.80 -1.49 12.61
C SER A 92 -15.19 -1.01 13.91
N GLY A 93 -15.35 0.28 14.23
CA GLY A 93 -14.85 0.88 15.47
C GLY A 93 -15.94 1.67 16.22
N ARG A 94 -15.92 1.59 17.54
CA ARG A 94 -16.77 2.42 18.42
C ARG A 94 -16.05 3.72 18.68
N VAL A 95 -16.74 4.82 18.45
CA VAL A 95 -16.20 6.16 18.59
C VAL A 95 -16.77 6.82 19.84
N GLU A 96 -15.88 7.38 20.67
CA GLU A 96 -16.29 8.03 21.91
C GLU A 96 -17.23 9.21 21.64
N GLY A 97 -18.38 9.22 22.32
CA GLY A 97 -19.37 10.29 22.23
C GLY A 97 -20.21 10.30 20.95
N LEU A 98 -20.13 9.27 20.10
CA LEU A 98 -20.96 9.12 18.92
C LEU A 98 -21.59 7.73 18.88
N GLU A 99 -22.86 7.64 18.46
CA GLU A 99 -23.52 6.36 18.24
C GLU A 99 -23.09 5.70 16.92
N THR A 100 -22.69 6.52 15.96
CA THR A 100 -22.21 6.06 14.64
C THR A 100 -20.83 5.43 14.78
N ARG A 101 -20.67 4.26 14.18
CA ARG A 101 -19.38 3.56 14.14
C ARG A 101 -18.50 4.07 13.01
N ALA A 102 -17.21 4.11 13.25
CA ALA A 102 -16.21 4.30 12.21
C ALA A 102 -15.97 2.98 11.47
N GLU A 103 -15.57 3.06 10.20
CA GLU A 103 -15.11 1.92 9.40
C GLU A 103 -13.66 2.14 8.95
N ALA A 104 -12.83 1.13 9.15
CA ALA A 104 -11.50 1.04 8.52
C ALA A 104 -11.55 0.01 7.40
N LEU A 105 -10.97 0.34 6.25
CA LEU A 105 -10.74 -0.58 5.16
C LEU A 105 -9.33 -1.16 5.30
N VAL A 106 -9.24 -2.44 5.64
CA VAL A 106 -7.99 -3.17 5.84
C VAL A 106 -7.72 -4.05 4.63
N LYS A 107 -6.59 -3.81 3.95
CA LYS A 107 -6.09 -4.67 2.89
C LYS A 107 -5.16 -5.73 3.50
N VAL A 108 -5.60 -6.99 3.49
CA VAL A 108 -4.81 -8.13 3.93
C VAL A 108 -4.09 -8.73 2.74
N ILE A 109 -2.76 -8.82 2.82
CA ILE A 109 -1.88 -9.34 1.78
C ILE A 109 -1.44 -10.75 2.17
N ALA A 110 -1.38 -11.65 1.21
CA ALA A 110 -0.86 -13.00 1.38
C ALA A 110 0.04 -13.38 0.20
N LEU A 111 0.76 -14.48 0.35
CA LEU A 111 1.43 -15.13 -0.75
C LEU A 111 0.40 -15.55 -1.82
N ASP A 112 0.62 -15.15 -3.08
CA ASP A 112 -0.15 -15.63 -4.24
C ASP A 112 0.54 -16.85 -4.85
N ARG A 113 1.81 -16.69 -5.23
CA ARG A 113 2.61 -17.77 -5.84
C ARG A 113 4.10 -17.51 -5.76
N TRP A 114 4.88 -18.57 -5.91
CA TRP A 114 6.31 -18.49 -6.19
C TRP A 114 6.55 -18.32 -7.69
N LEU A 115 7.50 -17.45 -8.05
CA LEU A 115 7.96 -17.37 -9.44
C LEU A 115 8.85 -18.57 -9.75
N PRO A 116 8.70 -19.17 -10.95
CA PRO A 116 9.61 -20.23 -11.40
C PRO A 116 11.04 -19.70 -11.46
N LYS A 117 11.97 -20.29 -10.69
CA LYS A 117 13.40 -19.96 -10.79
C LYS A 117 14.02 -20.81 -11.89
N VAL A 118 14.49 -20.13 -12.94
CA VAL A 118 15.33 -20.76 -13.98
C VAL A 118 16.60 -19.93 -14.07
N ALA A 119 17.74 -20.52 -13.82
CA ALA A 119 19.03 -19.83 -13.82
C ALA A 119 20.08 -20.57 -14.67
N THR A 120 20.86 -19.79 -15.41
CA THR A 120 22.05 -20.31 -16.09
C THR A 120 23.24 -20.14 -15.16
N VAL A 121 24.03 -21.18 -15.01
CA VAL A 121 25.19 -21.26 -14.13
C VAL A 121 26.41 -21.75 -14.87
N PRO A 122 27.63 -21.43 -14.44
CA PRO A 122 28.87 -21.96 -15.06
C PRO A 122 28.89 -23.49 -15.04
N VAL A 123 29.49 -24.09 -16.08
CA VAL A 123 29.76 -25.53 -16.08
C VAL A 123 30.62 -25.91 -14.90
N GLY A 124 30.21 -26.92 -14.15
CA GLY A 124 30.90 -27.37 -12.93
C GLY A 124 30.39 -26.73 -11.64
N THR A 125 29.35 -25.87 -11.70
CA THR A 125 28.72 -25.30 -10.50
C THR A 125 28.17 -26.42 -9.61
N THR A 126 28.45 -26.33 -8.31
CA THR A 126 27.95 -27.26 -7.30
C THR A 126 26.69 -26.72 -6.63
N ALA A 127 25.94 -27.58 -5.94
CA ALA A 127 24.73 -27.15 -5.20
C ALA A 127 25.00 -26.04 -4.16
N ALA A 128 26.23 -26.02 -3.59
CA ALA A 128 26.61 -25.03 -2.58
C ALA A 128 26.79 -23.62 -3.17
N ASP A 129 27.16 -23.54 -4.47
CA ASP A 129 27.48 -22.29 -5.18
C ASP A 129 26.26 -21.71 -5.89
N LEU A 130 25.11 -22.39 -5.86
CA LEU A 130 23.87 -21.90 -6.48
C LEU A 130 23.31 -20.72 -5.73
N ASP A 131 22.80 -19.75 -6.49
CA ASP A 131 22.03 -18.63 -5.93
C ASP A 131 20.81 -19.14 -5.19
N LYS A 132 20.67 -18.73 -3.95
CA LYS A 132 19.63 -19.23 -3.01
C LYS A 132 18.39 -18.37 -3.00
N THR A 133 18.39 -17.21 -3.65
CA THR A 133 17.24 -16.30 -3.63
C THR A 133 16.12 -16.80 -4.52
N VAL A 134 14.91 -16.83 -4.01
CA VAL A 134 13.66 -17.08 -4.75
C VAL A 134 12.70 -15.93 -4.56
N THR A 135 11.87 -15.67 -5.55
CA THR A 135 10.94 -14.54 -5.55
C THR A 135 9.51 -15.04 -5.44
N ALA A 136 8.76 -14.47 -4.52
CA ALA A 136 7.32 -14.66 -4.38
C ALA A 136 6.55 -13.46 -4.95
N VAL A 137 5.36 -13.72 -5.46
CA VAL A 137 4.36 -12.71 -5.81
C VAL A 137 3.32 -12.70 -4.70
N LEU A 138 3.01 -11.53 -4.19
CA LEU A 138 1.94 -11.34 -3.21
C LEU A 138 0.62 -11.02 -3.91
N THR A 139 -0.48 -11.14 -3.19
CA THR A 139 -1.84 -10.90 -3.71
C THR A 139 -2.11 -9.45 -4.14
N ASP A 140 -1.24 -8.51 -3.78
CA ASP A 140 -1.28 -7.13 -4.25
C ASP A 140 -0.40 -6.87 -5.49
N GLY A 141 0.28 -7.92 -5.98
CA GLY A 141 1.20 -7.86 -7.11
C GLY A 141 2.62 -7.47 -6.73
N SER A 142 2.90 -7.15 -5.47
CA SER A 142 4.28 -6.88 -5.03
C SER A 142 5.12 -8.15 -5.05
N LEU A 143 6.44 -7.96 -5.15
CA LEU A 143 7.42 -9.03 -5.16
C LEU A 143 8.22 -8.98 -3.87
N ILE A 144 8.46 -10.15 -3.29
CA ILE A 144 9.38 -10.32 -2.16
C ILE A 144 10.38 -11.42 -2.48
N ASP A 145 11.63 -11.19 -2.09
CA ASP A 145 12.69 -12.18 -2.19
C ASP A 145 12.90 -12.82 -0.83
N THR A 146 13.13 -14.12 -0.84
CA THR A 146 13.53 -14.88 0.34
C THR A 146 14.57 -15.92 -0.04
N ASP A 147 15.27 -16.44 0.96
CA ASP A 147 16.36 -17.37 0.73
C ASP A 147 15.96 -18.82 1.01
N VAL A 148 16.59 -19.69 0.24
CA VAL A 148 16.56 -21.14 0.43
C VAL A 148 17.76 -21.56 1.28
N VAL A 149 17.57 -22.42 2.25
CA VAL A 149 18.66 -22.93 3.10
C VAL A 149 19.77 -23.57 2.25
N SER A 150 19.37 -24.46 1.35
CA SER A 150 20.26 -25.14 0.41
C SER A 150 19.45 -25.77 -0.71
N TRP A 151 20.08 -25.94 -1.87
CA TRP A 151 19.50 -26.69 -2.98
C TRP A 151 19.94 -28.16 -2.95
N THR A 152 19.00 -29.05 -3.21
CA THR A 152 19.25 -30.46 -3.50
C THR A 152 19.00 -30.69 -4.98
N LEU A 153 20.06 -30.98 -5.75
CA LEU A 153 19.98 -31.25 -7.18
C LEU A 153 19.48 -32.65 -7.45
N LYS A 154 18.54 -32.81 -8.37
CA LYS A 154 18.04 -34.11 -8.84
C LYS A 154 19.10 -34.88 -9.60
N ASP A 155 19.89 -34.20 -10.42
CA ASP A 155 21.04 -34.76 -11.15
C ASP A 155 22.21 -33.74 -11.09
N PRO A 156 23.11 -33.89 -10.09
CA PRO A 156 24.28 -33.02 -9.99
C PRO A 156 25.25 -33.15 -11.17
N ALA A 157 25.29 -34.31 -11.83
CA ALA A 157 26.20 -34.57 -12.93
C ALA A 157 25.77 -33.78 -14.21
N ALA A 158 24.52 -33.39 -14.32
CA ALA A 158 24.05 -32.59 -15.43
C ALA A 158 24.80 -31.25 -15.53
N LEU A 159 25.11 -30.60 -14.40
CA LEU A 159 25.80 -29.32 -14.39
C LEU A 159 27.30 -29.39 -14.76
N THR A 160 27.86 -30.58 -14.95
CA THR A 160 29.25 -30.76 -15.37
C THR A 160 29.43 -30.67 -16.88
N LYS A 161 28.35 -30.51 -17.66
CA LYS A 161 28.36 -30.48 -19.12
C LYS A 161 27.65 -29.24 -19.64
N GLU A 162 28.16 -28.67 -20.71
CA GLU A 162 27.51 -27.57 -21.45
C GLU A 162 26.08 -27.95 -21.85
N GLY A 163 25.13 -27.05 -21.58
CA GLY A 163 23.70 -27.26 -21.83
C GLY A 163 23.01 -28.25 -20.91
N GLY A 164 23.75 -28.83 -19.95
CA GLY A 164 23.16 -29.74 -18.97
C GLY A 164 22.13 -29.03 -18.11
N ARG A 165 21.01 -29.69 -17.84
CA ARG A 165 19.88 -29.15 -17.12
C ARG A 165 19.48 -30.07 -15.97
N THR A 166 19.23 -29.50 -14.79
CA THR A 166 18.73 -30.24 -13.64
C THR A 166 17.67 -29.44 -12.89
N GLU A 167 16.75 -30.18 -12.29
CA GLU A 167 15.83 -29.63 -11.31
C GLU A 167 16.49 -29.65 -9.93
N ALA A 168 16.14 -28.70 -9.11
CA ALA A 168 16.56 -28.61 -7.72
C ALA A 168 15.36 -28.35 -6.82
N THR A 169 15.43 -28.92 -5.62
CA THR A 169 14.47 -28.67 -4.54
C THR A 169 15.19 -28.01 -3.39
N GLY A 170 14.56 -27.00 -2.79
CA GLY A 170 15.09 -26.30 -1.64
C GLY A 170 14.01 -25.97 -0.64
N LYS A 171 14.40 -25.73 0.62
CA LYS A 171 13.49 -25.31 1.68
C LYS A 171 13.77 -23.86 2.03
N LEU A 172 12.72 -23.06 2.18
CA LEU A 172 12.83 -21.67 2.60
C LEU A 172 13.38 -21.57 4.02
N VAL A 173 14.11 -20.50 4.28
CA VAL A 173 14.70 -20.23 5.60
C VAL A 173 13.61 -19.93 6.63
N ASP A 174 12.57 -19.19 6.22
CA ASP A 174 11.58 -18.62 7.15
C ASP A 174 10.58 -19.67 7.69
N ASP A 175 10.03 -20.51 6.81
CA ASP A 175 8.94 -21.43 7.15
C ASP A 175 9.20 -22.89 6.77
N GLY A 176 10.34 -23.17 6.10
CA GLY A 176 10.70 -24.49 5.61
C GLY A 176 9.86 -24.99 4.45
N HIS A 177 9.06 -24.10 3.81
CA HIS A 177 8.29 -24.44 2.61
C HIS A 177 9.21 -24.91 1.48
N GLU A 178 8.78 -25.94 0.74
CA GLU A 178 9.57 -26.50 -0.34
C GLU A 178 9.32 -25.76 -1.64
N VAL A 179 10.40 -25.32 -2.30
CA VAL A 179 10.38 -24.65 -3.59
C VAL A 179 11.25 -25.39 -4.60
N THR A 180 10.97 -25.19 -5.89
CA THR A 180 11.71 -25.83 -6.97
C THR A 180 12.38 -24.80 -7.86
N ALA A 181 13.53 -25.17 -8.43
CA ALA A 181 14.25 -24.38 -9.41
C ALA A 181 14.78 -25.26 -10.54
N THR A 182 15.11 -24.65 -11.67
CA THR A 182 15.82 -25.29 -12.77
C THR A 182 17.15 -24.59 -12.99
N PHE A 183 18.24 -25.32 -13.04
CA PHE A 183 19.55 -24.81 -13.36
C PHE A 183 20.07 -25.40 -14.66
N ILE A 184 20.70 -24.53 -15.48
CA ILE A 184 21.23 -24.89 -16.81
C ILE A 184 22.69 -24.50 -16.84
N ALA A 185 23.58 -25.47 -17.10
CA ALA A 185 25.01 -25.23 -17.20
C ALA A 185 25.38 -24.58 -18.53
N SER A 186 26.18 -23.51 -18.50
CA SER A 186 26.73 -22.89 -19.71
C SER A 186 28.16 -22.42 -19.48
N SER A 187 29.01 -22.65 -20.46
CA SER A 187 30.37 -22.14 -20.48
C SER A 187 30.45 -20.67 -20.95
N LYS A 188 29.34 -20.14 -21.47
CA LYS A 188 29.25 -18.72 -21.85
C LYS A 188 28.92 -17.90 -20.63
N GLU A 189 29.74 -16.90 -20.34
CA GLU A 189 29.34 -15.84 -19.42
C GLU A 189 28.06 -15.19 -19.94
N THR A 190 26.97 -15.28 -19.19
CA THR A 190 25.72 -14.60 -19.53
C THR A 190 25.83 -13.13 -19.11
N THR A 191 26.64 -12.36 -19.82
CA THR A 191 26.47 -10.90 -19.83
C THR A 191 25.26 -10.62 -20.73
N SER A 192 24.07 -10.59 -20.17
CA SER A 192 22.89 -10.09 -20.88
C SER A 192 23.01 -8.57 -20.97
N SER A 193 23.77 -8.09 -21.97
CA SER A 193 23.68 -6.70 -22.36
C SER A 193 22.56 -6.56 -23.39
N ILE A 194 21.51 -5.84 -23.05
CA ILE A 194 20.54 -5.38 -24.04
C ILE A 194 21.22 -4.27 -24.84
N THR A 195 21.82 -4.62 -25.97
CA THR A 195 22.41 -3.68 -26.92
C THR A 195 21.37 -3.25 -27.95
N GLY A 196 20.49 -2.36 -27.54
CA GLY A 196 19.48 -1.76 -28.41
C GLY A 196 18.07 -2.31 -28.19
N LEU A 197 17.20 -1.47 -27.66
CA LEU A 197 15.76 -1.69 -27.63
C LEU A 197 15.15 -0.84 -28.74
N THR A 198 14.48 -1.48 -29.69
CA THR A 198 13.68 -0.79 -30.72
C THR A 198 12.21 -0.98 -30.45
N VAL A 199 11.44 0.10 -30.43
CA VAL A 199 9.98 0.08 -30.39
C VAL A 199 9.49 0.63 -31.74
N GLY A 200 8.99 -0.24 -32.60
CA GLY A 200 8.75 0.08 -34.01
C GLY A 200 10.08 0.29 -34.76
N ASP A 201 10.16 1.29 -35.60
CA ASP A 201 11.36 1.61 -36.39
C ASP A 201 12.30 2.64 -35.72
N LYS A 202 12.14 2.89 -34.41
CA LYS A 202 12.99 3.85 -33.68
C LYS A 202 13.81 3.15 -32.62
N ALA A 203 15.12 3.39 -32.64
CA ALA A 203 16.01 3.05 -31.53
C ALA A 203 15.70 3.96 -30.33
N LEU A 204 15.67 3.40 -29.12
CA LEU A 204 15.57 4.11 -27.86
C LEU A 204 16.96 4.40 -27.32
#